data_a2090abb4cb3938fe80c4b80076a05a0
#
_entry.id   a2090abb4cb3938fe80c4b80076a05a0
#
_cell.length_a   1.000
_cell.length_b   1.000
_cell.length_c   1.000
_cell.angle_alpha   90.00
_cell.angle_beta   90.00
_cell.angle_gamma   90.00
#
_symmetry.space_group_name_H-M   'P 1'
#
loop_
_entity.id
_entity.type
_entity.pdbx_description
1 polymer ?
#
loop_
_entity_poly.entity_id
_entity_poly.type
_entity_poly.pdbx_seq_one_letter_code
_entity_poly.pdbx_strand_id
1 'polypeptide(L)'
;MTIEQSLQGVTRLFLDTAPVIYAVERNAQYLQLVRGIFERIYNGLPVGVTSPITLAECLVRPYSLGQTELQTDFIELMTNNENIVFVPIASQELAIQAAQIRARYNLQLPDAFQIAVALAANCEAILTNDVTLRRVTELRVLVLDELAVA
;
A
#
# COMPACT_ATOMS: atom_id res chain seq x y z
N MET A 1 -2.40 18.93 -1.51
CA MET A 1 -1.09 18.60 -0.90
C MET A 1 -0.20 17.94 -1.94
N THR A 2 1.03 18.37 -2.04
CA THR A 2 1.99 17.76 -2.99
C THR A 2 2.53 16.44 -2.44
N ILE A 3 3.13 15.64 -3.33
CA ILE A 3 3.81 14.40 -2.93
C ILE A 3 4.88 14.71 -1.86
N GLU A 4 5.69 15.72 -2.10
CA GLU A 4 6.75 16.09 -1.17
C GLU A 4 6.20 16.45 0.21
N GLN A 5 5.15 17.26 0.27
CA GLN A 5 4.51 17.62 1.53
C GLN A 5 3.91 16.42 2.24
N SER A 6 3.26 15.54 1.48
CA SER A 6 2.58 14.37 2.05
C SER A 6 3.54 13.34 2.62
N LEU A 7 4.74 13.23 2.06
CA LEU A 7 5.75 12.27 2.49
C LEU A 7 6.77 12.84 3.49
N GLN A 8 6.60 14.10 3.89
CA GLN A 8 7.51 14.71 4.86
C GLN A 8 7.46 13.94 6.18
N GLY A 9 8.63 13.48 6.65
CA GLY A 9 8.74 12.70 7.87
C GLY A 9 8.35 11.23 7.73
N VAL A 10 7.97 10.78 6.53
CA VAL A 10 7.60 9.39 6.29
C VAL A 10 8.86 8.61 5.88
N THR A 11 9.26 7.65 6.71
CA THR A 11 10.39 6.76 6.42
C THR A 11 9.95 5.38 5.95
N ARG A 12 8.73 4.96 6.31
CA ARG A 12 8.14 3.68 5.93
C ARG A 12 6.70 3.93 5.49
N LEU A 13 6.41 3.58 4.26
CA LEU A 13 5.11 3.82 3.62
C LEU A 13 4.46 2.50 3.26
N PHE A 14 3.32 2.20 3.87
CA PHE A 14 2.54 1.02 3.49
C PHE A 14 1.83 1.29 2.15
N LEU A 15 1.91 0.31 1.25
CA LEU A 15 1.32 0.41 -0.09
C LEU A 15 0.05 -0.45 -0.15
N ASP A 16 -1.09 0.21 -0.24
CA ASP A 16 -2.37 -0.45 -0.46
C ASP A 16 -2.45 -0.95 -1.92
N THR A 17 -3.46 -1.73 -2.21
CA THR A 17 -3.62 -2.43 -3.50
C THR A 17 -3.70 -1.47 -4.70
N ALA A 18 -4.56 -0.45 -4.65
CA ALA A 18 -4.79 0.43 -5.79
C ALA A 18 -3.52 1.16 -6.27
N PRO A 19 -2.71 1.78 -5.40
CA PRO A 19 -1.47 2.41 -5.85
C PRO A 19 -0.50 1.46 -6.55
N VAL A 20 -0.41 0.22 -6.06
CA VAL A 20 0.47 -0.80 -6.68
C VAL A 20 -0.06 -1.16 -8.07
N ILE A 21 -1.36 -1.38 -8.20
CA ILE A 21 -1.98 -1.67 -9.50
C ILE A 21 -1.73 -0.52 -10.47
N TYR A 22 -1.96 0.71 -10.05
CA TYR A 22 -1.76 1.88 -10.91
C TYR A 22 -0.31 2.01 -11.39
N ALA A 23 0.66 1.68 -10.54
CA ALA A 23 2.06 1.74 -10.90
C ALA A 23 2.43 0.66 -11.91
N VAL A 24 2.08 -0.59 -11.65
CA VAL A 24 2.44 -1.74 -12.50
C VAL A 24 1.70 -1.71 -13.83
N GLU A 25 0.40 -1.41 -13.80
CA GLU A 25 -0.44 -1.39 -15.01
C GLU A 25 -0.39 -0.03 -15.73
N ARG A 26 0.39 0.92 -15.22
CA ARG A 26 0.60 2.24 -15.81
C ARG A 26 -0.73 2.97 -16.07
N ASN A 27 -1.56 3.06 -15.05
CA ASN A 27 -2.88 3.71 -15.14
C ASN A 27 -2.70 5.17 -15.59
N ALA A 28 -3.34 5.56 -16.70
CA ALA A 28 -3.13 6.86 -17.31
C ALA A 28 -3.47 8.04 -16.37
N GLN A 29 -4.49 7.88 -15.53
CA GLN A 29 -4.94 8.94 -14.63
C GLN A 29 -3.95 9.17 -13.47
N TYR A 30 -3.35 8.10 -12.94
CA TYR A 30 -2.53 8.17 -11.73
C TYR A 30 -1.04 7.99 -11.98
N LEU A 31 -0.62 7.75 -13.22
CA LEU A 31 0.75 7.36 -13.54
C LEU A 31 1.78 8.36 -13.01
N GLN A 32 1.56 9.66 -13.19
CA GLN A 32 2.52 10.66 -12.74
C GLN A 32 2.67 10.67 -11.22
N LEU A 33 1.55 10.56 -10.49
CA LEU A 33 1.57 10.53 -9.03
C LEU A 33 2.29 9.29 -8.50
N VAL A 34 1.88 8.10 -8.98
CA VAL A 34 2.48 6.85 -8.48
C VAL A 34 3.94 6.74 -8.90
N ARG A 35 4.30 7.19 -10.09
CA ARG A 35 5.69 7.20 -10.54
C ARG A 35 6.54 8.09 -9.62
N GLY A 36 6.06 9.27 -9.28
CA GLY A 36 6.78 10.17 -8.38
C GLY A 36 7.01 9.57 -7.00
N ILE A 37 6.04 8.84 -6.48
CA ILE A 37 6.14 8.17 -5.18
C ILE A 37 7.08 6.96 -5.28
N PHE A 38 6.90 6.11 -6.30
CA PHE A 38 7.73 4.92 -6.46
C PHE A 38 9.19 5.25 -6.77
N GLU A 39 9.47 6.34 -7.48
CA GLU A 39 10.84 6.80 -7.69
C GLU A 39 11.53 7.11 -6.36
N ARG A 40 10.82 7.73 -5.43
CA ARG A 40 11.35 7.99 -4.08
C ARG A 40 11.65 6.69 -3.35
N ILE A 41 10.76 5.71 -3.45
CA ILE A 41 10.96 4.38 -2.85
C ILE A 41 12.19 3.71 -3.45
N TYR A 42 12.35 3.74 -4.77
CA TYR A 42 13.51 3.13 -5.45
C TYR A 42 14.80 3.83 -5.07
N ASN A 43 14.75 5.10 -4.71
CA ASN A 43 15.90 5.85 -4.20
C ASN A 43 16.15 5.63 -2.70
N GLY A 44 15.33 4.82 -2.04
CA GLY A 44 15.56 4.35 -0.68
C GLY A 44 14.81 5.10 0.41
N LEU A 45 14.00 6.11 0.09
CA LEU A 45 13.24 6.86 1.09
C LEU A 45 11.96 7.42 0.49
N PRO A 46 10.76 7.02 0.99
CA PRO A 46 10.54 6.04 2.08
C PRO A 46 10.78 4.61 1.62
N VAL A 47 10.95 3.70 2.57
CA VAL A 47 10.89 2.26 2.31
C VAL A 47 9.42 1.90 2.11
N GLY A 48 9.11 1.17 1.04
CA GLY A 48 7.77 0.65 0.81
C GLY A 48 7.52 -0.60 1.64
N VAL A 49 6.29 -0.78 2.10
CA VAL A 49 5.87 -1.95 2.86
C VAL A 49 4.60 -2.52 2.23
N THR A 50 4.58 -3.82 1.99
CA THR A 50 3.42 -4.52 1.45
C THR A 50 3.11 -5.78 2.29
N SER A 51 2.02 -6.45 1.97
CA SER A 51 1.57 -7.65 2.67
C SER A 51 1.01 -8.68 1.70
N PRO A 52 0.77 -9.93 2.17
CA PRO A 52 0.09 -10.94 1.36
C PRO A 52 -1.28 -10.50 0.83
N ILE A 53 -1.98 -9.62 1.54
CA ILE A 53 -3.29 -9.12 1.06
C ILE A 53 -3.09 -8.22 -0.15
N THR A 54 -2.14 -7.28 -0.11
CA THR A 54 -1.83 -6.43 -1.27
C THR A 54 -1.48 -7.30 -2.48
N LEU A 55 -0.62 -8.30 -2.28
CA LEU A 55 -0.21 -9.20 -3.36
C LEU A 55 -1.39 -9.98 -3.91
N ALA A 56 -2.19 -10.61 -3.05
CA ALA A 56 -3.34 -11.40 -3.47
C ALA A 56 -4.35 -10.57 -4.25
N GLU A 57 -4.68 -9.39 -3.74
CA GLU A 57 -5.64 -8.50 -4.42
C GLU A 57 -5.12 -8.03 -5.79
N CYS A 58 -3.84 -7.74 -5.90
CA CYS A 58 -3.23 -7.38 -7.19
C CYS A 58 -3.26 -8.52 -8.19
N LEU A 59 -3.18 -9.77 -7.73
CA LEU A 59 -3.08 -10.95 -8.60
C LEU A 59 -4.41 -11.51 -9.08
N VAL A 60 -5.53 -11.14 -8.44
CA VAL A 60 -6.85 -11.72 -8.78
C VAL A 60 -7.16 -11.53 -10.25
N ARG A 61 -7.11 -10.31 -10.77
CA ARG A 61 -7.46 -10.02 -12.16
C ARG A 61 -6.45 -10.62 -13.15
N PRO A 62 -5.14 -10.48 -12.97
CA PRO A 62 -4.17 -11.14 -13.86
C PRO A 62 -4.36 -12.65 -13.96
N TYR A 63 -4.69 -13.33 -12.87
CA TYR A 63 -4.98 -14.77 -12.94
C TYR A 63 -6.28 -15.05 -13.67
N SER A 64 -7.33 -14.28 -13.38
CA SER A 64 -8.63 -14.45 -14.06
C SER A 64 -8.54 -14.28 -15.57
N LEU A 65 -7.66 -13.40 -16.04
CA LEU A 65 -7.51 -13.07 -17.46
C LEU A 65 -6.30 -13.75 -18.12
N GLY A 66 -5.57 -14.60 -17.41
CA GLY A 66 -4.40 -15.29 -17.96
C GLY A 66 -3.24 -14.35 -18.33
N GLN A 67 -3.10 -13.23 -17.64
CA GLN A 67 -2.06 -12.22 -17.91
C GLN A 67 -0.78 -12.59 -17.18
N THR A 68 -0.02 -13.55 -17.73
CA THR A 68 1.16 -14.11 -17.05
C THR A 68 2.27 -13.11 -16.81
N GLU A 69 2.47 -12.14 -17.70
CA GLU A 69 3.48 -11.12 -17.54
C GLU A 69 3.14 -10.19 -16.36
N LEU A 70 1.90 -9.76 -16.22
CA LEU A 70 1.46 -8.96 -15.08
C LEU A 70 1.58 -9.72 -13.76
N GLN A 71 1.27 -11.02 -13.75
CA GLN A 71 1.45 -11.86 -12.57
C GLN A 71 2.90 -11.79 -12.09
N THR A 72 3.84 -11.98 -13.01
CA THR A 72 5.27 -11.92 -12.71
C THR A 72 5.68 -10.54 -12.21
N ASP A 73 5.21 -9.48 -12.86
CA ASP A 73 5.55 -8.11 -12.51
C ASP A 73 5.11 -7.76 -11.08
N PHE A 74 3.89 -8.13 -10.69
CA PHE A 74 3.41 -7.90 -9.33
C PHE A 74 4.22 -8.68 -8.30
N ILE A 75 4.49 -9.96 -8.56
CA ILE A 75 5.24 -10.81 -7.63
C ILE A 75 6.66 -10.26 -7.45
N GLU A 76 7.35 -9.94 -8.55
CA GLU A 76 8.71 -9.40 -8.50
C GLU A 76 8.78 -8.08 -7.74
N LEU A 77 7.85 -7.18 -8.02
CA LEU A 77 7.84 -5.87 -7.35
C LEU A 77 7.72 -6.01 -5.84
N MET A 78 6.82 -6.88 -5.37
CA MET A 78 6.52 -6.95 -3.94
C MET A 78 7.40 -7.90 -3.14
N THR A 79 7.99 -8.92 -3.79
CA THR A 79 8.74 -9.95 -3.08
C THR A 79 10.23 -9.96 -3.39
N ASN A 80 10.66 -9.25 -4.44
CA ASN A 80 12.05 -9.26 -4.87
C ASN A 80 12.55 -7.83 -5.18
N ASN A 81 12.29 -6.92 -4.27
CA ASN A 81 12.72 -5.52 -4.39
C ASN A 81 13.35 -5.09 -3.07
N GLU A 82 14.59 -4.63 -3.12
CA GLU A 82 15.34 -4.26 -1.91
C GLU A 82 14.75 -3.08 -1.14
N ASN A 83 13.94 -2.25 -1.80
CA ASN A 83 13.34 -1.05 -1.19
C ASN A 83 11.86 -1.23 -0.85
N ILE A 84 11.33 -2.44 -1.03
CA ILE A 84 9.96 -2.80 -0.65
C ILE A 84 10.02 -4.04 0.23
N VAL A 85 9.55 -3.90 1.46
CA VAL A 85 9.52 -4.98 2.45
C VAL A 85 8.17 -5.69 2.37
N PHE A 86 8.21 -7.00 2.17
CA PHE A 86 7.01 -7.84 2.19
C PHE A 86 6.84 -8.41 3.60
N VAL A 87 5.78 -7.99 4.30
CA VAL A 87 5.54 -8.38 5.69
C VAL A 87 4.49 -9.48 5.75
N PRO A 88 4.83 -10.69 6.21
CA PRO A 88 3.87 -11.78 6.29
C PRO A 88 2.81 -11.54 7.37
N ILE A 89 1.62 -12.12 7.15
CA ILE A 89 0.55 -12.14 8.14
C ILE A 89 0.58 -13.52 8.77
N ALA A 90 1.28 -13.65 9.89
CA ALA A 90 1.57 -14.96 10.46
C ALA A 90 1.39 -15.01 11.98
N SER A 91 0.88 -13.97 12.62
CA SER A 91 0.80 -13.94 14.07
C SER A 91 -0.63 -13.81 14.57
N GLN A 92 -0.87 -14.38 15.75
CA GLN A 92 -2.12 -14.21 16.49
C GLN A 92 -2.36 -12.74 16.81
N GLU A 93 -1.31 -12.00 17.12
CA GLU A 93 -1.40 -10.58 17.47
C GLU A 93 -1.94 -9.73 16.32
N LEU A 94 -1.51 -9.99 15.09
CA LEU A 94 -2.04 -9.28 13.93
C LEU A 94 -3.52 -9.53 13.72
N ALA A 95 -3.97 -10.77 13.95
CA ALA A 95 -5.40 -11.09 13.85
C ALA A 95 -6.23 -10.34 14.90
N ILE A 96 -5.74 -10.29 16.14
CA ILE A 96 -6.40 -9.57 17.22
C ILE A 96 -6.46 -8.08 16.91
N GLN A 97 -5.34 -7.51 16.49
CA GLN A 97 -5.24 -6.09 16.15
C GLN A 97 -6.16 -5.73 14.98
N ALA A 98 -6.21 -6.57 13.94
CA ALA A 98 -7.11 -6.35 12.80
C ALA A 98 -8.57 -6.35 13.25
N ALA A 99 -8.96 -7.26 14.14
CA ALA A 99 -10.32 -7.30 14.68
C ALA A 99 -10.66 -6.02 15.44
N GLN A 100 -9.74 -5.53 16.25
CA GLN A 100 -9.92 -4.28 17.00
C GLN A 100 -10.06 -3.07 16.07
N ILE A 101 -9.25 -3.00 15.02
CA ILE A 101 -9.29 -1.92 14.03
C ILE A 101 -10.62 -1.96 13.27
N ARG A 102 -11.04 -3.14 12.83
CA ARG A 102 -12.34 -3.29 12.16
C ARG A 102 -13.48 -2.83 13.06
N ALA A 103 -13.47 -3.23 14.31
CA ALA A 103 -14.53 -2.87 15.25
C ALA A 103 -14.56 -1.36 15.52
N ARG A 104 -13.39 -0.74 15.65
CA ARG A 104 -13.27 0.70 15.96
C ARG A 104 -13.67 1.59 14.78
N TYR A 105 -13.27 1.22 13.58
CA TYR A 105 -13.43 2.09 12.40
C TYR A 105 -14.46 1.59 11.39
N ASN A 106 -15.06 0.42 11.62
CA ASN A 106 -16.02 -0.20 10.70
C ASN A 106 -15.45 -0.34 9.28
N LEU A 107 -14.24 -0.89 9.19
CA LEU A 107 -13.58 -1.19 7.92
C LEU A 107 -13.90 -2.61 7.47
N GLN A 108 -13.72 -2.89 6.18
CA GLN A 108 -13.68 -4.26 5.70
C GLN A 108 -12.48 -4.98 6.31
N LEU A 109 -12.61 -6.29 6.55
CA LEU A 109 -11.57 -7.04 7.24
C LEU A 109 -10.22 -7.03 6.53
N PRO A 110 -10.13 -7.16 5.19
CA PRO A 110 -8.84 -7.03 4.51
C PRO A 110 -8.17 -5.68 4.76
N ASP A 111 -8.94 -4.59 4.74
CA ASP A 111 -8.41 -3.25 5.02
C ASP A 111 -7.91 -3.13 6.45
N ALA A 112 -8.65 -3.72 7.40
CA ALA A 112 -8.24 -3.74 8.80
C ALA A 112 -6.91 -4.50 8.99
N PHE A 113 -6.70 -5.61 8.26
CA PHE A 113 -5.42 -6.31 8.26
C PHE A 113 -4.30 -5.46 7.67
N GLN A 114 -4.57 -4.73 6.60
CA GLN A 114 -3.57 -3.83 6.00
C GLN A 114 -3.12 -2.76 7.00
N ILE A 115 -4.06 -2.16 7.72
CA ILE A 115 -3.74 -1.18 8.76
C ILE A 115 -2.93 -1.84 9.89
N ALA A 116 -3.34 -3.04 10.33
CA ALA A 116 -2.62 -3.76 11.38
C ALA A 116 -1.17 -4.05 10.99
N VAL A 117 -0.95 -4.49 9.74
CA VAL A 117 0.40 -4.74 9.22
C VAL A 117 1.20 -3.44 9.16
N ALA A 118 0.60 -2.37 8.65
CA ALA A 118 1.26 -1.07 8.56
C ALA A 118 1.75 -0.59 9.93
N LEU A 119 0.91 -0.72 10.96
CA LEU A 119 1.27 -0.32 12.32
C LEU A 119 2.35 -1.23 12.91
N ALA A 120 2.23 -2.55 12.72
CA ALA A 120 3.22 -3.52 13.21
C ALA A 120 4.58 -3.33 12.55
N ALA A 121 4.60 -2.90 11.29
CA ALA A 121 5.83 -2.61 10.54
C ALA A 121 6.36 -1.19 10.78
N ASN A 122 5.77 -0.45 11.70
CA ASN A 122 6.18 0.91 12.05
C ASN A 122 6.08 1.91 10.89
N CYS A 123 5.06 1.77 10.05
CA CYS A 123 4.81 2.73 8.99
C CYS A 123 4.18 4.00 9.55
N GLU A 124 4.69 5.15 9.16
CA GLU A 124 4.10 6.45 9.53
C GLU A 124 2.87 6.76 8.68
N ALA A 125 2.77 6.14 7.50
CA ALA A 125 1.69 6.45 6.56
C ALA A 125 1.30 5.22 5.74
N ILE A 126 0.08 5.26 5.21
CA ILE A 126 -0.41 4.32 4.20
C ILE A 126 -0.81 5.10 2.95
N LEU A 127 -0.39 4.61 1.79
CA LEU A 127 -0.81 5.14 0.49
C LEU A 127 -1.96 4.31 -0.04
N THR A 128 -3.08 4.96 -0.32
CA THR A 128 -4.32 4.30 -0.73
C THR A 128 -5.07 5.18 -1.75
N ASN A 129 -6.13 4.65 -2.32
CA ASN A 129 -7.12 5.48 -3.01
C ASN A 129 -8.53 5.24 -2.47
N ASP A 130 -8.64 4.65 -1.29
CA ASP A 130 -9.91 4.43 -0.60
C ASP A 130 -10.08 5.45 0.52
N VAL A 131 -11.01 6.39 0.34
CA VAL A 131 -11.27 7.46 1.31
C VAL A 131 -11.80 6.92 2.65
N THR A 132 -12.35 5.72 2.70
CA THR A 132 -12.85 5.16 3.96
C THR A 132 -11.72 4.91 4.97
N LEU A 133 -10.49 4.71 4.50
CA LEU A 133 -9.34 4.52 5.37
C LEU A 133 -8.98 5.76 6.18
N ARG A 134 -9.51 6.93 5.79
CA ARG A 134 -9.33 8.15 6.58
C ARG A 134 -9.95 8.11 7.97
N ARG A 135 -10.82 7.13 8.23
CA ARG A 135 -11.36 6.91 9.57
C ARG A 135 -10.26 6.56 10.56
N VAL A 136 -9.16 5.98 10.08
CA VAL A 136 -8.04 5.55 10.91
C VAL A 136 -7.20 6.76 11.30
N THR A 137 -6.88 6.87 12.60
CA THR A 137 -6.13 8.02 13.15
C THR A 137 -4.74 7.64 13.66
N GLU A 138 -4.40 6.36 13.73
CA GLU A 138 -3.12 5.90 14.29
C GLU A 138 -1.93 6.11 13.33
N LEU A 139 -2.20 6.35 12.03
CA LEU A 139 -1.16 6.68 11.06
C LEU A 139 -1.72 7.68 10.04
N ARG A 140 -0.83 8.28 9.28
CA ARG A 140 -1.22 9.22 8.22
C ARG A 140 -1.80 8.45 7.03
N VAL A 141 -2.99 8.83 6.57
CA VAL A 141 -3.63 8.22 5.41
C VAL A 141 -3.47 9.16 4.22
N LEU A 142 -2.75 8.71 3.20
CA LEU A 142 -2.50 9.47 1.98
C LEU A 142 -3.37 8.91 0.86
N VAL A 143 -4.37 9.68 0.44
CA VAL A 143 -5.31 9.28 -0.61
C VAL A 143 -4.84 9.90 -1.93
N LEU A 144 -4.58 9.07 -2.95
CA LEU A 144 -4.03 9.53 -4.23
C LEU A 144 -4.84 10.65 -4.87
N ASP A 145 -6.17 10.58 -4.81
CA ASP A 145 -7.02 11.61 -5.41
C ASP A 145 -6.84 13.00 -4.76
N GLU A 146 -6.17 13.06 -3.62
CA GLU A 146 -5.95 14.31 -2.89
C GLU A 146 -4.53 14.83 -3.00
N LEU A 147 -3.67 14.12 -3.73
CA LEU A 147 -2.28 14.49 -3.93
C LEU A 147 -2.08 15.17 -5.28
N ALA A 148 -1.08 16.04 -5.33
CA ALA A 148 -0.64 16.69 -6.56
C ALA A 148 0.84 16.39 -6.77
N VAL A 149 1.27 16.35 -8.03
CA VAL A 149 2.67 16.09 -8.37
C VAL A 149 3.58 17.19 -7.84
N ALA A 150 3.14 18.43 -7.98
CA ALA A 150 3.91 19.59 -7.51
C ALA A 150 3.00 20.73 -7.12
#